data_2a65d2219f50a34ff8a950e6eccbd7f8
#
_entry.id   2a65d2219f50a34ff8a950e6eccbd7f8
#
_cell.length_a   1.000
_cell.length_b   1.000
_cell.length_c   1.000
_cell.angle_alpha   90.00
_cell.angle_beta   90.00
_cell.angle_gamma   90.00
#
_symmetry.space_group_name_H-M   'P 1'
#
loop_
_entity.id
_entity.type
_entity.pdbx_description
1 polymer ?
#
loop_
_entity_poly.entity_id
_entity_poly.type
_entity_poly.pdbx_seq_one_letter_code
_entity_poly.pdbx_strand_id
1 'polypeptide(L)'
;MMELPLSHSPSSLLLISFSIFILCCLKLASATCHLDDESGLLGFRSGITEDPSGMLVSWKPGTDCCTWPGINCLFKDRVTSISLYGQPDKPNSFLSGRISPSLSKLRSLDGIYLQDLRNISGPFPNLLFGLPNLQFIYIQNSKLSGPIPDNIGKMTRLGSLSLAGNRFTGKIPSSISELTQLGQLNLGGNLLTGEIPDGIRRLKNLTLLNLERNQLSGGVPDFFSSFTDLRVLSLSHNKLSGKIPATISSLAPKLAYLELGHNALIGKIPDFLGTFKALDTLDLSWNRFSGVVPKSFGNLTKIFNLDLSNNFLVDPFPEMYVKGIESLDLSNNGFHLDVIPKWVTSSPIIYSLKLAGCGIKMKLDDWKPSQTYFYDYIDLSGNQVSGSPIELLNRTDYLVGFWASGNGLRFNMESLRIVKTLKDLDLSRNLVFGKVPQAISGLQKFNVSHNHLCGRIPATDFPASAFLGNDCLCGSPLAPCKVYK
;
A
#
# COMPACT_ATOMS: atom_id res chain seq x y z
N MET A 1 22.17 50.69 82.92
CA MET A 1 23.65 50.69 82.83
C MET A 1 24.06 49.50 82.03
N MET A 2 24.63 49.71 81.02
CA MET A 2 25.71 49.18 80.17
C MET A 2 25.19 48.69 78.80
N GLU A 3 25.42 49.56 77.83
CA GLU A 3 25.38 49.28 76.39
C GLU A 3 26.59 48.44 76.01
N LEU A 4 26.40 47.51 75.09
CA LEU A 4 27.51 46.91 74.33
C LEU A 4 27.21 47.01 72.86
N PRO A 5 28.15 47.40 71.97
CA PRO A 5 27.89 47.67 70.57
C PRO A 5 27.98 46.41 69.71
N LEU A 6 27.05 46.30 68.75
CA LEU A 6 27.08 45.32 67.67
C LEU A 6 28.15 45.69 66.63
N SER A 7 29.23 44.92 66.59
CA SER A 7 30.21 44.97 65.49
C SER A 7 29.67 44.23 64.26
N HIS A 8 29.42 45.00 63.21
CA HIS A 8 29.15 44.38 61.88
C HIS A 8 30.47 43.97 61.24
N SER A 9 30.69 42.69 61.09
CA SER A 9 31.82 42.11 60.38
C SER A 9 31.58 42.21 58.84
N PRO A 10 32.57 42.61 58.02
CA PRO A 10 32.44 42.74 56.58
C PRO A 10 32.38 41.42 55.83
N SER A 11 32.42 40.28 56.50
CA SER A 11 32.47 38.96 55.92
C SER A 11 31.12 38.45 55.39
N SER A 12 29.97 39.02 55.83
CA SER A 12 28.64 38.62 55.43
C SER A 12 28.18 39.12 54.06
N LEU A 13 28.71 40.24 53.59
CA LEU A 13 28.42 40.83 52.30
C LEU A 13 29.16 40.14 51.14
N LEU A 14 30.34 39.55 51.37
CA LEU A 14 31.12 38.81 50.39
C LEU A 14 30.48 37.36 50.11
N LEU A 15 29.93 36.77 51.15
CA LEU A 15 29.26 35.46 50.98
C LEU A 15 27.94 35.53 50.20
N ILE A 16 27.18 36.64 50.38
CA ILE A 16 25.94 36.85 49.63
C ILE A 16 26.22 37.18 48.15
N SER A 17 27.25 37.96 47.85
CA SER A 17 27.62 38.25 46.45
C SER A 17 28.18 37.03 45.73
N PHE A 18 28.92 36.15 46.40
CA PHE A 18 29.44 34.90 45.83
C PHE A 18 28.33 33.87 45.61
N SER A 19 27.33 33.78 46.50
CA SER A 19 26.15 32.93 46.33
C SER A 19 25.24 33.40 45.20
N ILE A 20 25.10 34.72 45.00
CA ILE A 20 24.31 35.27 43.87
C ILE A 20 25.06 35.07 42.54
N PHE A 21 26.41 35.16 42.55
CA PHE A 21 27.21 34.88 41.35
C PHE A 21 27.19 33.38 40.98
N ILE A 22 27.24 32.48 41.97
CA ILE A 22 27.09 31.03 41.74
C ILE A 22 25.66 30.69 41.33
N LEU A 23 24.62 31.35 41.86
CA LEU A 23 23.24 31.17 41.39
C LEU A 23 23.00 31.79 40.00
N CYS A 24 23.71 32.83 39.60
CA CYS A 24 23.65 33.41 38.25
C CYS A 24 24.42 32.57 37.21
N CYS A 25 25.47 31.84 37.64
CA CYS A 25 26.19 30.88 36.77
C CYS A 25 25.57 29.48 36.76
N LEU A 26 24.66 29.18 37.68
CA LEU A 26 23.74 28.06 37.66
C LEU A 26 22.43 28.43 36.88
N LYS A 27 22.47 29.31 35.90
CA LYS A 27 21.56 29.17 34.78
C LYS A 27 21.88 27.79 34.24
N LEU A 28 21.04 26.86 34.64
CA LEU A 28 20.91 25.53 34.06
C LEU A 28 21.47 25.58 32.63
N ALA A 29 22.58 24.91 32.38
CA ALA A 29 22.91 24.46 31.05
C ALA A 29 21.76 23.54 30.68
N SER A 30 20.65 24.12 30.25
CA SER A 30 19.66 23.43 29.46
C SER A 30 20.49 22.75 28.38
N ALA A 31 20.54 21.43 28.40
CA ALA A 31 21.32 20.69 27.41
C ALA A 31 20.82 21.18 26.05
N THR A 32 21.58 22.11 25.47
CA THR A 32 21.30 22.68 24.15
C THR A 32 21.84 21.69 23.12
N CYS A 33 21.13 21.51 22.04
CA CYS A 33 21.57 20.72 20.91
C CYS A 33 23.04 21.02 20.56
N HIS A 34 23.82 19.99 20.24
CA HIS A 34 25.22 20.15 19.86
C HIS A 34 25.36 21.05 18.62
N LEU A 35 26.32 21.98 18.63
CA LEU A 35 26.50 22.97 17.55
C LEU A 35 26.69 22.36 16.16
N ASP A 36 27.39 21.21 16.05
CA ASP A 36 27.52 20.52 14.78
C ASP A 36 26.18 19.99 14.29
N ASP A 37 25.35 19.46 15.20
CA ASP A 37 24.03 18.90 14.87
C ASP A 37 23.09 20.04 14.44
N GLU A 38 23.04 21.14 15.18
CA GLU A 38 22.31 22.36 14.80
C GLU A 38 22.75 22.86 13.42
N SER A 39 24.06 23.02 13.21
CA SER A 39 24.62 23.45 11.93
C SER A 39 24.32 22.49 10.78
N GLY A 40 24.33 21.17 11.04
CA GLY A 40 23.96 20.14 10.08
C GLY A 40 22.51 20.25 9.64
N LEU A 41 21.59 20.41 10.60
CA LEU A 41 20.15 20.54 10.36
C LEU A 41 19.80 21.86 9.66
N LEU A 42 20.40 22.98 10.06
CA LEU A 42 20.21 24.27 9.37
C LEU A 42 20.74 24.22 7.94
N GLY A 43 21.86 23.53 7.72
CA GLY A 43 22.36 23.27 6.37
C GLY A 43 21.43 22.35 5.55
N PHE A 44 20.74 21.41 6.16
CA PHE A 44 19.67 20.67 5.49
C PHE A 44 18.50 21.59 5.12
N ARG A 45 18.02 22.41 6.08
CA ARG A 45 16.97 23.39 5.84
C ARG A 45 17.30 24.32 4.68
N SER A 46 18.55 24.80 4.57
CA SER A 46 18.99 25.69 3.48
C SER A 46 18.98 25.01 2.11
N GLY A 47 19.02 23.68 2.04
CA GLY A 47 18.87 22.88 0.83
C GLY A 47 17.42 22.67 0.39
N ILE A 48 16.46 23.10 1.22
CA ILE A 48 15.01 23.04 0.92
C ILE A 48 14.60 24.35 0.26
N THR A 49 14.05 24.26 -0.94
CA THR A 49 13.62 25.40 -1.77
C THR A 49 12.16 25.77 -1.54
N GLU A 50 11.33 24.81 -1.14
CA GLU A 50 9.91 25.00 -0.86
C GLU A 50 9.49 24.19 0.37
N ASP A 51 8.79 24.83 1.29
CA ASP A 51 8.17 24.24 2.47
C ASP A 51 6.79 24.88 2.70
N PRO A 52 5.81 24.58 1.85
CA PRO A 52 4.51 25.24 1.92
C PRO A 52 3.69 24.88 3.15
N SER A 53 4.00 23.75 3.80
CA SER A 53 3.38 23.36 5.08
C SER A 53 4.06 23.93 6.32
N GLY A 54 5.24 24.52 6.16
CA GLY A 54 6.01 25.09 7.28
C GLY A 54 6.65 24.05 8.20
N MET A 55 6.96 22.85 7.70
CA MET A 55 7.57 21.78 8.52
C MET A 55 8.86 22.23 9.20
N LEU A 56 9.65 23.07 8.54
CA LEU A 56 10.97 23.51 9.01
C LEU A 56 10.98 24.95 9.54
N VAL A 57 9.83 25.60 9.69
CA VAL A 57 9.74 27.02 10.09
C VAL A 57 10.35 27.27 11.47
N SER A 58 10.20 26.32 12.40
CA SER A 58 10.72 26.39 13.76
C SER A 58 12.23 26.08 13.85
N TRP A 59 12.87 25.56 12.81
CA TRP A 59 14.30 25.28 12.79
C TRP A 59 15.08 26.59 12.63
N LYS A 60 15.43 27.26 13.74
CA LYS A 60 16.04 28.59 13.73
C LYS A 60 17.40 28.58 14.43
N PRO A 61 18.40 29.30 13.90
CA PRO A 61 19.68 29.44 14.58
C PRO A 61 19.52 29.93 16.03
N GLY A 62 20.32 29.37 16.93
CA GLY A 62 20.32 29.76 18.34
C GLY A 62 19.14 29.24 19.15
N THR A 63 18.33 28.33 18.60
CA THR A 63 17.29 27.60 19.32
C THR A 63 17.72 26.15 19.51
N ASP A 64 17.24 25.50 20.56
CA ASP A 64 17.57 24.09 20.82
C ASP A 64 17.01 23.17 19.75
N CYS A 65 17.85 22.61 18.89
CA CYS A 65 17.44 21.73 17.78
C CYS A 65 16.79 20.43 18.26
N CYS A 66 17.02 20.02 19.50
CA CYS A 66 16.36 18.86 20.09
C CYS A 66 14.87 19.10 20.39
N THR A 67 14.43 20.35 20.31
CA THR A 67 13.01 20.74 20.43
C THR A 67 12.32 20.92 19.07
N TRP A 68 13.06 20.83 17.97
CA TRP A 68 12.49 21.05 16.66
C TRP A 68 11.59 19.87 16.23
N PRO A 69 10.44 20.14 15.65
CA PRO A 69 9.58 19.09 15.10
C PRO A 69 10.36 18.18 14.14
N GLY A 70 10.19 16.87 14.33
CA GLY A 70 10.86 15.87 13.52
C GLY A 70 12.31 15.55 13.94
N ILE A 71 12.82 16.16 15.00
CA ILE A 71 14.15 15.87 15.55
C ILE A 71 14.02 15.13 16.87
N ASN A 72 14.76 14.02 17.00
CA ASN A 72 14.90 13.30 18.26
C ASN A 72 16.36 13.32 18.71
N CYS A 73 16.58 13.56 20.00
CA CYS A 73 17.89 13.57 20.61
C CYS A 73 17.97 12.53 21.74
N LEU A 74 19.10 11.82 21.78
CA LEU A 74 19.47 11.02 22.93
C LEU A 74 20.20 11.91 23.96
N PHE A 75 19.86 11.76 25.24
CA PHE A 75 20.43 12.54 26.34
C PHE A 75 20.30 14.07 26.20
N LYS A 76 19.38 14.54 25.31
CA LYS A 76 19.04 15.95 25.07
C LYS A 76 20.13 16.82 24.44
N ASP A 77 21.19 16.27 23.87
CA ASP A 77 22.27 17.02 23.26
C ASP A 77 22.67 16.57 21.85
N ARG A 78 22.51 15.30 21.51
CA ARG A 78 22.90 14.76 20.20
C ARG A 78 21.69 14.24 19.43
N VAL A 79 21.59 14.68 18.19
CA VAL A 79 20.54 14.23 17.27
C VAL A 79 20.77 12.76 16.90
N THR A 80 19.79 11.93 17.21
CA THR A 80 19.79 10.49 16.86
C THR A 80 18.88 10.18 15.70
N SER A 81 17.77 10.90 15.51
CA SER A 81 16.95 10.68 14.32
C SER A 81 16.33 11.96 13.75
N ILE A 82 16.10 11.93 12.44
CA ILE A 82 15.32 12.91 11.68
C ILE A 82 14.08 12.22 11.16
N SER A 83 12.88 12.74 11.46
CA SER A 83 11.60 12.16 11.10
C SER A 83 10.68 13.23 10.53
N LEU A 84 10.68 13.37 9.20
CA LEU A 84 9.85 14.34 8.46
C LEU A 84 8.86 13.60 7.57
N TYR A 85 7.57 13.90 7.73
CA TYR A 85 6.47 13.22 7.07
C TYR A 85 5.59 14.22 6.33
N GLY A 86 5.45 14.05 5.01
CA GLY A 86 4.40 14.70 4.24
C GLY A 86 3.03 14.03 4.52
N GLN A 87 1.97 14.70 4.11
CA GLN A 87 0.60 14.15 4.20
C GLN A 87 0.07 13.96 2.77
N PRO A 88 -0.07 12.70 2.30
CA PRO A 88 -0.44 12.42 0.90
C PRO A 88 -1.79 12.99 0.48
N ASP A 89 -2.73 13.12 1.41
CA ASP A 89 -4.07 13.69 1.25
C ASP A 89 -4.08 15.22 1.22
N LYS A 90 -2.98 15.87 1.67
CA LYS A 90 -2.86 17.33 1.67
C LYS A 90 -1.91 17.79 0.56
N PRO A 91 -2.39 18.55 -0.44
CA PRO A 91 -1.60 18.92 -1.62
C PRO A 91 -0.37 19.77 -1.27
N ASN A 92 -0.42 20.56 -0.19
CA ASN A 92 0.67 21.44 0.26
C ASN A 92 1.58 20.82 1.32
N SER A 93 1.41 19.55 1.66
CA SER A 93 2.25 18.88 2.67
C SER A 93 3.43 18.16 2.00
N PHE A 94 4.44 18.93 1.60
CA PHE A 94 5.66 18.42 0.95
C PHE A 94 6.87 19.33 1.21
N LEU A 95 8.06 18.84 0.89
CA LEU A 95 9.29 19.62 0.78
C LEU A 95 9.86 19.49 -0.62
N SER A 96 10.32 20.59 -1.22
CA SER A 96 11.11 20.59 -2.46
C SER A 96 12.56 20.91 -2.15
N GLY A 97 13.49 20.21 -2.82
CA GLY A 97 14.92 20.48 -2.64
C GLY A 97 15.76 19.22 -2.70
N ARG A 98 16.89 19.24 -2.01
CA ARG A 98 17.86 18.14 -1.96
C ARG A 98 18.30 17.85 -0.54
N ILE A 99 18.66 16.60 -0.29
CA ILE A 99 19.28 16.19 0.99
C ILE A 99 20.70 16.77 1.02
N SER A 100 20.91 17.75 1.91
CA SER A 100 22.17 18.48 2.00
C SER A 100 23.31 17.63 2.58
N PRO A 101 24.52 17.71 2.03
CA PRO A 101 25.70 17.08 2.61
C PRO A 101 26.01 17.49 4.05
N SER A 102 25.46 18.62 4.52
CA SER A 102 25.63 19.11 5.90
C SER A 102 25.17 18.11 6.96
N LEU A 103 24.22 17.21 6.63
CA LEU A 103 23.78 16.14 7.54
C LEU A 103 24.91 15.18 7.95
N SER A 104 26.06 15.18 7.25
CA SER A 104 27.24 14.41 7.67
C SER A 104 27.82 14.83 9.02
N LYS A 105 27.42 15.99 9.55
CA LYS A 105 27.79 16.50 10.87
C LYS A 105 27.09 15.76 12.01
N LEU A 106 25.95 15.12 11.74
CA LEU A 106 25.12 14.43 12.74
C LEU A 106 25.72 13.05 13.07
N ARG A 107 26.86 13.04 13.76
CA ARG A 107 27.65 11.81 14.01
C ARG A 107 26.93 10.76 14.86
N SER A 108 25.91 11.17 15.64
CA SER A 108 25.12 10.27 16.48
C SER A 108 23.86 9.77 15.79
N LEU A 109 23.62 10.15 14.51
CA LEU A 109 22.41 9.77 13.77
C LEU A 109 22.36 8.26 13.57
N ASP A 110 21.29 7.64 14.05
CA ASP A 110 20.96 6.22 13.88
C ASP A 110 19.80 6.00 12.89
N GLY A 111 18.92 7.01 12.71
CA GLY A 111 17.78 6.91 11.82
C GLY A 111 17.49 8.18 11.01
N ILE A 112 17.17 7.98 9.73
CA ILE A 112 16.65 9.03 8.85
C ILE A 112 15.34 8.57 8.21
N TYR A 113 14.24 9.32 8.50
CA TYR A 113 12.87 9.02 8.05
C TYR A 113 12.33 10.24 7.30
N LEU A 114 12.40 10.20 5.98
CA LEU A 114 11.90 11.22 5.06
C LEU A 114 10.84 10.57 4.19
N GLN A 115 9.56 10.74 4.54
CA GLN A 115 8.47 10.02 3.89
C GLN A 115 7.44 10.99 3.32
N ASP A 116 6.93 10.69 2.13
CA ASP A 116 5.91 11.46 1.43
C ASP A 116 6.30 12.94 1.16
N LEU A 117 7.58 13.24 1.15
CA LEU A 117 8.07 14.59 0.90
C LEU A 117 8.06 14.98 -0.59
N ARG A 118 7.47 14.18 -1.43
CA ARG A 118 7.12 14.28 -2.87
C ARG A 118 8.15 14.92 -3.80
N ASN A 119 8.83 16.01 -3.41
CA ASN A 119 9.70 16.80 -4.27
C ASN A 119 11.17 16.85 -3.81
N ILE A 120 11.54 16.07 -2.78
CA ILE A 120 12.96 15.85 -2.46
C ILE A 120 13.58 15.05 -3.61
N SER A 121 14.63 15.57 -4.20
CA SER A 121 15.24 15.03 -5.43
C SER A 121 16.75 14.90 -5.32
N GLY A 122 17.36 14.27 -6.31
CA GLY A 122 18.80 14.04 -6.41
C GLY A 122 19.17 12.56 -6.38
N PRO A 123 20.45 12.22 -6.38
CA PRO A 123 20.91 10.85 -6.23
C PRO A 123 20.78 10.35 -4.79
N PHE A 124 21.10 9.07 -4.58
CA PHE A 124 21.28 8.54 -3.22
C PHE A 124 22.26 9.42 -2.44
N PRO A 125 21.94 9.85 -1.22
CA PRO A 125 22.79 10.81 -0.48
C PRO A 125 24.05 10.13 0.08
N ASN A 126 25.15 10.26 -0.66
CA ASN A 126 26.43 9.62 -0.32
C ASN A 126 27.00 10.02 1.05
N LEU A 127 26.56 11.14 1.62
CA LEU A 127 26.91 11.54 2.98
C LEU A 127 26.58 10.47 4.02
N LEU A 128 25.53 9.64 3.76
CA LEU A 128 25.09 8.60 4.69
C LEU A 128 26.16 7.53 4.94
N PHE A 129 27.07 7.30 4.00
CA PHE A 129 28.22 6.38 4.18
C PHE A 129 29.18 6.85 5.29
N GLY A 130 29.18 8.14 5.61
CA GLY A 130 30.03 8.74 6.65
C GLY A 130 29.39 8.74 8.05
N LEU A 131 28.17 8.21 8.21
CA LEU A 131 27.46 8.20 9.49
C LEU A 131 27.66 6.87 10.20
N PRO A 132 28.46 6.80 11.28
CA PRO A 132 28.94 5.52 11.83
C PRO A 132 27.85 4.74 12.58
N ASN A 133 26.79 5.40 13.02
CA ASN A 133 25.74 4.80 13.85
C ASN A 133 24.46 4.50 13.07
N LEU A 134 24.40 4.82 11.77
CA LEU A 134 23.19 4.76 10.99
C LEU A 134 22.71 3.30 10.82
N GLN A 135 21.47 3.04 11.28
CA GLN A 135 20.83 1.74 11.25
C GLN A 135 19.52 1.74 10.46
N PHE A 136 18.89 2.92 10.33
CA PHE A 136 17.56 3.03 9.73
C PHE A 136 17.54 4.09 8.63
N ILE A 137 17.26 3.68 7.40
CA ILE A 137 17.08 4.59 6.27
C ILE A 137 15.69 4.34 5.68
N TYR A 138 14.83 5.36 5.79
CA TYR A 138 13.52 5.41 5.17
C TYR A 138 13.39 6.72 4.40
N ILE A 139 13.69 6.68 3.10
CA ILE A 139 13.52 7.82 2.20
C ILE A 139 12.52 7.39 1.13
N GLN A 140 11.24 7.62 1.42
CA GLN A 140 10.13 7.05 0.68
C GLN A 140 9.28 8.12 -0.02
N ASN A 141 8.64 7.72 -1.13
CA ASN A 141 7.67 8.54 -1.87
C ASN A 141 8.20 9.95 -2.19
N SER A 142 9.43 9.99 -2.73
CA SER A 142 10.14 11.19 -3.10
C SER A 142 10.55 11.13 -4.59
N LYS A 143 11.51 11.96 -5.00
CA LYS A 143 12.02 12.00 -6.39
C LYS A 143 13.51 11.67 -6.47
N LEU A 144 14.05 10.91 -5.51
CA LEU A 144 15.44 10.44 -5.64
C LEU A 144 15.60 9.58 -6.89
N SER A 145 16.75 9.69 -7.56
CA SER A 145 16.96 9.06 -8.87
C SER A 145 18.40 8.65 -9.08
N GLY A 146 18.67 8.00 -10.21
CA GLY A 146 19.97 7.43 -10.50
C GLY A 146 20.12 6.02 -9.91
N PRO A 147 21.30 5.41 -9.98
CA PRO A 147 21.51 4.07 -9.44
C PRO A 147 21.61 4.06 -7.92
N ILE A 148 21.23 2.94 -7.31
CA ILE A 148 21.64 2.64 -5.93
C ILE A 148 23.16 2.41 -5.97
N PRO A 149 23.93 3.08 -5.10
CA PRO A 149 25.39 3.01 -5.18
C PRO A 149 25.96 1.59 -4.98
N ASP A 150 26.93 1.19 -5.79
CA ASP A 150 27.57 -0.12 -5.70
C ASP A 150 28.31 -0.37 -4.37
N ASN A 151 28.59 0.66 -3.60
CA ASN A 151 29.20 0.57 -2.28
C ASN A 151 28.19 0.59 -1.13
N ILE A 152 26.88 0.37 -1.40
CA ILE A 152 25.83 0.35 -0.36
C ILE A 152 26.15 -0.67 0.74
N GLY A 153 26.81 -1.77 0.41
CA GLY A 153 27.24 -2.81 1.35
C GLY A 153 28.19 -2.33 2.46
N LYS A 154 28.83 -1.16 2.31
CA LYS A 154 29.66 -0.57 3.37
C LYS A 154 28.86 -0.17 4.62
N MET A 155 27.55 -0.04 4.51
CA MET A 155 26.65 0.34 5.63
C MET A 155 26.24 -0.90 6.46
N THR A 156 27.20 -1.68 6.92
CA THR A 156 27.02 -3.00 7.53
C THR A 156 26.16 -3.01 8.81
N ARG A 157 25.91 -1.85 9.43
CA ARG A 157 25.06 -1.70 10.61
C ARG A 157 23.58 -1.51 10.28
N LEU A 158 23.22 -1.39 8.99
CA LEU A 158 21.82 -1.19 8.62
C LEU A 158 20.94 -2.36 9.04
N GLY A 159 19.93 -2.05 9.85
CA GLY A 159 18.84 -2.94 10.21
C GLY A 159 17.64 -2.81 9.27
N SER A 160 17.44 -1.60 8.68
CA SER A 160 16.38 -1.38 7.70
C SER A 160 16.81 -0.39 6.61
N LEU A 161 16.50 -0.76 5.37
CA LEU A 161 16.69 0.08 4.19
C LEU A 161 15.39 0.13 3.39
N SER A 162 14.77 1.30 3.37
CA SER A 162 13.62 1.57 2.52
C SER A 162 13.85 2.79 1.65
N LEU A 163 13.84 2.57 0.33
CA LEU A 163 13.93 3.58 -0.71
C LEU A 163 12.68 3.55 -1.61
N ALA A 164 11.57 3.03 -1.09
CA ALA A 164 10.35 2.81 -1.86
C ALA A 164 9.75 4.11 -2.43
N GLY A 165 9.06 4.00 -3.57
CA GLY A 165 8.34 5.13 -4.17
C GLY A 165 9.25 6.26 -4.66
N ASN A 166 10.41 5.92 -5.20
CA ASN A 166 11.37 6.86 -5.79
C ASN A 166 11.54 6.61 -7.30
N ARG A 167 12.63 7.10 -7.87
CA ARG A 167 12.97 6.95 -9.28
C ARG A 167 14.34 6.31 -9.49
N PHE A 168 14.74 5.41 -8.56
CA PHE A 168 16.01 4.70 -8.69
C PHE A 168 16.02 3.79 -9.91
N THR A 169 17.15 3.78 -10.62
CA THR A 169 17.36 3.06 -11.90
C THR A 169 18.50 2.08 -11.79
N GLY A 170 18.72 1.31 -12.86
CA GLY A 170 19.84 0.35 -12.90
C GLY A 170 19.52 -0.94 -12.14
N LYS A 171 20.54 -1.73 -11.86
CA LYS A 171 20.40 -3.01 -11.16
C LYS A 171 20.43 -2.82 -9.64
N ILE A 172 19.86 -3.74 -8.90
CA ILE A 172 20.13 -3.87 -7.47
C ILE A 172 21.59 -4.27 -7.31
N PRO A 173 22.44 -3.47 -6.62
CA PRO A 173 23.87 -3.76 -6.52
C PRO A 173 24.14 -5.04 -5.74
N SER A 174 25.09 -5.87 -6.21
CA SER A 174 25.45 -7.13 -5.54
C SER A 174 25.99 -6.94 -4.12
N SER A 175 26.61 -5.79 -3.83
CA SER A 175 27.10 -5.43 -2.50
C SER A 175 26.02 -5.33 -1.44
N ILE A 176 24.72 -5.26 -1.82
CA ILE A 176 23.61 -5.33 -0.85
C ILE A 176 23.68 -6.58 0.02
N SER A 177 24.30 -7.64 -0.49
CA SER A 177 24.56 -8.91 0.23
C SER A 177 25.45 -8.77 1.46
N GLU A 178 26.16 -7.65 1.62
CA GLU A 178 27.04 -7.37 2.76
C GLU A 178 26.27 -6.78 3.95
N LEU A 179 25.01 -6.36 3.75
CA LEU A 179 24.14 -5.80 4.79
C LEU A 179 23.53 -6.91 5.67
N THR A 180 24.33 -7.76 6.26
CA THR A 180 23.89 -8.99 6.95
C THR A 180 23.03 -8.75 8.19
N GLN A 181 22.99 -7.53 8.73
CA GLN A 181 22.10 -7.15 9.85
C GLN A 181 20.70 -6.76 9.38
N LEU A 182 20.49 -6.67 8.05
CA LEU A 182 19.25 -6.12 7.50
C LEU A 182 18.05 -7.03 7.79
N GLY A 183 17.06 -6.45 8.50
CA GLY A 183 15.77 -7.08 8.78
C GLY A 183 14.69 -6.69 7.77
N GLN A 184 14.85 -5.52 7.13
CA GLN A 184 13.89 -5.03 6.15
C GLN A 184 14.59 -4.43 4.93
N LEU A 185 14.23 -4.90 3.74
CA LEU A 185 14.64 -4.36 2.45
C LEU A 185 13.41 -4.01 1.64
N ASN A 186 13.17 -2.71 1.46
CA ASN A 186 12.08 -2.21 0.64
C ASN A 186 12.60 -1.28 -0.45
N LEU A 187 12.58 -1.76 -1.69
CA LEU A 187 12.93 -1.02 -2.90
C LEU A 187 11.75 -0.91 -3.87
N GLY A 188 10.54 -1.15 -3.40
CA GLY A 188 9.31 -1.13 -4.19
C GLY A 188 9.03 0.23 -4.83
N GLY A 189 8.30 0.26 -5.96
CA GLY A 189 7.90 1.50 -6.61
C GLY A 189 9.07 2.32 -7.15
N ASN A 190 10.01 1.68 -7.83
CA ASN A 190 11.17 2.30 -8.48
C ASN A 190 11.25 1.92 -9.97
N LEU A 191 12.37 2.22 -10.60
CA LEU A 191 12.66 1.90 -12.00
C LEU A 191 13.81 0.90 -12.13
N LEU A 192 13.98 0.03 -11.11
CA LEU A 192 15.08 -0.93 -11.05
C LEU A 192 14.92 -2.03 -12.11
N THR A 193 16.03 -2.47 -12.69
CA THR A 193 16.08 -3.43 -13.80
C THR A 193 17.02 -4.60 -13.49
N GLY A 194 17.04 -5.59 -14.39
CA GLY A 194 17.90 -6.77 -14.24
C GLY A 194 17.33 -7.80 -13.29
N GLU A 195 18.15 -8.77 -12.92
CA GLU A 195 17.76 -9.88 -12.06
C GLU A 195 17.86 -9.51 -10.57
N ILE A 196 17.11 -10.20 -9.73
CA ILE A 196 17.26 -10.13 -8.27
C ILE A 196 18.60 -10.81 -7.91
N PRO A 197 19.55 -10.09 -7.27
CA PRO A 197 20.88 -10.64 -7.01
C PRO A 197 20.84 -11.86 -6.09
N ASP A 198 21.52 -12.93 -6.48
CA ASP A 198 21.62 -14.17 -5.70
C ASP A 198 22.23 -13.93 -4.29
N GLY A 199 23.06 -12.91 -4.18
CA GLY A 199 23.65 -12.50 -2.89
C GLY A 199 22.65 -12.14 -1.80
N ILE A 200 21.40 -11.81 -2.13
CA ILE A 200 20.33 -11.51 -1.15
C ILE A 200 20.12 -12.66 -0.15
N ARG A 201 20.41 -13.90 -0.54
CA ARG A 201 20.41 -15.08 0.35
C ARG A 201 21.26 -14.95 1.61
N ARG A 202 22.22 -14.01 1.65
CA ARG A 202 23.06 -13.74 2.83
C ARG A 202 22.35 -12.93 3.90
N LEU A 203 21.26 -12.26 3.56
CA LEU A 203 20.49 -11.40 4.45
C LEU A 203 19.52 -12.24 5.32
N LYS A 204 20.08 -13.12 6.13
CA LYS A 204 19.32 -14.17 6.87
C LYS A 204 18.30 -13.61 7.87
N ASN A 205 18.49 -12.36 8.32
CA ASN A 205 17.62 -11.68 9.28
C ASN A 205 16.39 -11.04 8.63
N LEU A 206 16.23 -11.12 7.29
CA LEU A 206 15.10 -10.50 6.60
C LEU A 206 13.76 -11.02 7.11
N THR A 207 12.93 -10.09 7.51
CA THR A 207 11.49 -10.27 7.81
C THR A 207 10.60 -9.72 6.71
N LEU A 208 11.13 -8.74 5.93
CA LEU A 208 10.44 -8.11 4.81
C LEU A 208 11.40 -7.95 3.61
N LEU A 209 10.98 -8.48 2.47
CA LEU A 209 11.58 -8.23 1.16
C LEU A 209 10.49 -7.71 0.22
N ASN A 210 10.53 -6.42 -0.05
CA ASN A 210 9.63 -5.78 -1.01
C ASN A 210 10.43 -5.18 -2.17
N LEU A 211 10.18 -5.72 -3.38
CA LEU A 211 10.74 -5.28 -4.65
C LEU A 211 9.65 -4.99 -5.69
N GLU A 212 8.40 -4.87 -5.26
CA GLU A 212 7.24 -4.66 -6.14
C GLU A 212 7.37 -3.41 -7.03
N ARG A 213 6.55 -3.34 -8.10
CA ARG A 213 6.47 -2.16 -8.97
C ARG A 213 7.85 -1.65 -9.40
N ASN A 214 8.59 -2.54 -10.05
CA ASN A 214 9.89 -2.28 -10.67
C ASN A 214 9.92 -2.86 -12.10
N GLN A 215 11.08 -2.97 -12.70
CA GLN A 215 11.28 -3.59 -14.01
C GLN A 215 12.21 -4.80 -13.92
N LEU A 216 12.20 -5.49 -12.77
CA LEU A 216 13.05 -6.65 -12.52
C LEU A 216 12.66 -7.81 -13.43
N SER A 217 13.64 -8.55 -13.91
CA SER A 217 13.52 -9.65 -14.88
C SER A 217 14.24 -10.91 -14.39
N GLY A 218 14.25 -11.94 -15.21
CA GLY A 218 14.79 -13.26 -14.82
C GLY A 218 13.76 -14.08 -14.07
N GLY A 219 14.21 -15.11 -13.35
CA GLY A 219 13.35 -15.96 -12.54
C GLY A 219 13.15 -15.43 -11.11
N VAL A 220 12.12 -15.94 -10.44
CA VAL A 220 12.05 -15.85 -8.98
C VAL A 220 13.23 -16.67 -8.42
N PRO A 221 14.11 -16.08 -7.59
CA PRO A 221 15.33 -16.78 -7.18
C PRO A 221 15.07 -18.06 -6.38
N ASP A 222 15.97 -19.05 -6.50
CA ASP A 222 15.87 -20.33 -5.79
C ASP A 222 16.77 -20.36 -4.54
N PHE A 223 16.57 -19.41 -3.61
CA PHE A 223 17.38 -19.28 -2.39
C PHE A 223 16.58 -19.04 -1.10
N PHE A 224 15.26 -19.19 -1.14
CA PHE A 224 14.40 -18.84 -0.01
C PHE A 224 14.60 -19.73 1.23
N SER A 225 15.21 -20.90 1.08
CA SER A 225 15.61 -21.73 2.22
C SER A 225 16.65 -21.07 3.17
N SER A 226 17.25 -19.96 2.73
CA SER A 226 18.17 -19.18 3.56
C SER A 226 17.49 -18.30 4.60
N PHE A 227 16.17 -18.05 4.47
CA PHE A 227 15.42 -17.18 5.36
C PHE A 227 14.62 -17.96 6.39
N THR A 228 14.77 -17.59 7.66
CA THR A 228 14.06 -18.25 8.77
C THR A 228 12.88 -17.45 9.30
N ASP A 229 12.84 -16.14 9.02
CA ASP A 229 11.89 -15.21 9.63
C ASP A 229 11.16 -14.33 8.63
N LEU A 230 11.26 -14.62 7.33
CA LEU A 230 10.60 -13.83 6.30
C LEU A 230 9.07 -13.96 6.43
N ARG A 231 8.42 -12.81 6.57
CA ARG A 231 6.96 -12.68 6.74
C ARG A 231 6.28 -12.05 5.53
N VAL A 232 7.00 -11.18 4.83
CA VAL A 232 6.51 -10.47 3.66
C VAL A 232 7.47 -10.68 2.50
N LEU A 233 6.96 -11.24 1.41
CA LEU A 233 7.65 -11.35 0.13
C LEU A 233 6.77 -10.73 -0.94
N SER A 234 7.08 -9.50 -1.35
CA SER A 234 6.38 -8.80 -2.42
C SER A 234 7.30 -8.58 -3.63
N LEU A 235 6.97 -9.22 -4.74
CA LEU A 235 7.65 -9.16 -6.03
C LEU A 235 6.69 -8.77 -7.15
N SER A 236 5.47 -8.37 -6.84
CA SER A 236 4.41 -8.03 -7.79
C SER A 236 4.80 -6.88 -8.73
N HIS A 237 4.13 -6.79 -9.87
CA HIS A 237 4.35 -5.71 -10.85
C HIS A 237 5.82 -5.60 -11.30
N ASN A 238 6.35 -6.72 -11.81
CA ASN A 238 7.69 -6.81 -12.39
C ASN A 238 7.64 -7.56 -13.74
N LYS A 239 8.79 -7.97 -14.27
CA LYS A 239 8.91 -8.75 -15.49
C LYS A 239 9.48 -10.15 -15.20
N LEU A 240 9.21 -10.68 -13.98
CA LEU A 240 9.71 -11.99 -13.55
C LEU A 240 9.06 -13.11 -14.34
N SER A 241 9.79 -14.17 -14.62
CA SER A 241 9.36 -15.29 -15.45
C SER A 241 9.74 -16.64 -14.83
N GLY A 242 9.42 -17.73 -15.52
CA GLY A 242 9.70 -19.06 -15.00
C GLY A 242 8.68 -19.53 -13.98
N LYS A 243 9.02 -20.53 -13.19
CA LYS A 243 8.14 -21.16 -12.19
C LYS A 243 8.41 -20.60 -10.78
N ILE A 244 7.45 -20.78 -9.90
CA ILE A 244 7.68 -20.58 -8.46
C ILE A 244 8.68 -21.63 -7.97
N PRO A 245 9.83 -21.24 -7.39
CA PRO A 245 10.85 -22.21 -6.98
C PRO A 245 10.44 -23.00 -5.73
N ALA A 246 10.91 -24.24 -5.65
CA ALA A 246 10.55 -25.14 -4.54
C ALA A 246 11.04 -24.64 -3.18
N THR A 247 12.13 -23.87 -3.14
CA THR A 247 12.68 -23.31 -1.88
C THR A 247 11.75 -22.34 -1.17
N ILE A 248 10.74 -21.76 -1.86
CA ILE A 248 9.68 -20.96 -1.19
C ILE A 248 8.96 -21.79 -0.11
N SER A 249 8.88 -23.12 -0.25
CA SER A 249 8.23 -23.98 0.75
C SER A 249 8.84 -23.87 2.16
N SER A 250 10.12 -23.49 2.27
CA SER A 250 10.77 -23.27 3.55
C SER A 250 10.20 -22.10 4.35
N LEU A 251 9.50 -21.18 3.68
CA LEU A 251 8.88 -20.02 4.30
C LEU A 251 7.51 -20.33 4.93
N ALA A 252 6.97 -21.53 4.70
CA ALA A 252 5.63 -21.92 5.12
C ALA A 252 5.29 -21.65 6.61
N PRO A 253 6.21 -21.79 7.57
CA PRO A 253 5.90 -21.54 8.96
C PRO A 253 5.55 -20.08 9.32
N LYS A 254 6.10 -19.10 8.58
CA LYS A 254 6.08 -17.69 8.99
C LYS A 254 5.59 -16.71 7.96
N LEU A 255 5.62 -17.06 6.68
CA LEU A 255 5.21 -16.16 5.61
C LEU A 255 3.72 -15.85 5.71
N ALA A 256 3.40 -14.56 5.86
CA ALA A 256 2.05 -14.06 5.94
C ALA A 256 1.58 -13.43 4.62
N TYR A 257 2.49 -12.82 3.87
CA TYR A 257 2.18 -12.14 2.60
C TYR A 257 3.08 -12.69 1.49
N LEU A 258 2.47 -13.28 0.47
CA LEU A 258 3.14 -13.73 -0.76
C LEU A 258 2.47 -13.05 -1.95
N GLU A 259 3.14 -12.07 -2.51
CA GLU A 259 2.64 -11.27 -3.61
C GLU A 259 3.57 -11.39 -4.82
N LEU A 260 3.11 -12.12 -5.83
CA LEU A 260 3.81 -12.40 -7.09
C LEU A 260 2.99 -11.94 -8.30
N GLY A 261 1.89 -11.23 -8.09
CA GLY A 261 0.98 -10.78 -9.13
C GLY A 261 1.63 -9.86 -10.16
N HIS A 262 1.00 -9.73 -11.34
CA HIS A 262 1.49 -8.86 -12.42
C HIS A 262 2.95 -9.15 -12.81
N ASN A 263 3.21 -10.38 -13.25
CA ASN A 263 4.49 -10.85 -13.76
C ASN A 263 4.29 -11.73 -15.02
N ALA A 264 5.32 -12.45 -15.43
CA ALA A 264 5.25 -13.42 -16.53
C ALA A 264 5.51 -14.86 -16.05
N LEU A 265 5.09 -15.19 -14.82
CA LEU A 265 5.30 -16.50 -14.20
C LEU A 265 4.44 -17.56 -14.89
N ILE A 266 4.95 -18.79 -14.99
CA ILE A 266 4.35 -19.90 -15.74
C ILE A 266 4.25 -21.18 -14.91
N GLY A 267 3.52 -22.16 -15.46
CA GLY A 267 3.43 -23.51 -14.92
C GLY A 267 2.25 -23.67 -13.96
N LYS A 268 2.24 -24.76 -13.21
CA LYS A 268 1.20 -25.03 -12.23
C LYS A 268 1.46 -24.30 -10.93
N ILE A 269 0.40 -23.93 -10.23
CA ILE A 269 0.51 -23.48 -8.83
C ILE A 269 1.03 -24.66 -8.00
N PRO A 270 2.15 -24.49 -7.25
CA PRO A 270 2.72 -25.61 -6.50
C PRO A 270 1.87 -26.02 -5.30
N ASP A 271 1.71 -27.34 -5.11
CA ASP A 271 0.91 -27.91 -4.02
C ASP A 271 1.42 -27.51 -2.62
N PHE A 272 2.72 -27.29 -2.46
CA PHE A 272 3.30 -26.88 -1.18
C PHE A 272 2.76 -25.54 -0.65
N LEU A 273 2.20 -24.66 -1.51
CA LEU A 273 1.61 -23.39 -1.03
C LEU A 273 0.44 -23.64 -0.05
N GLY A 274 -0.26 -24.75 -0.14
CA GLY A 274 -1.28 -25.12 0.82
C GLY A 274 -0.76 -25.48 2.23
N THR A 275 0.57 -25.57 2.43
CA THR A 275 1.19 -25.81 3.74
C THR A 275 1.43 -24.53 4.55
N PHE A 276 1.18 -23.35 3.99
CA PHE A 276 1.46 -22.04 4.57
C PHE A 276 0.40 -21.64 5.63
N LYS A 277 0.56 -22.12 6.85
CA LYS A 277 -0.42 -21.93 7.94
C LYS A 277 -0.54 -20.49 8.46
N ALA A 278 0.44 -19.64 8.16
CA ALA A 278 0.44 -18.24 8.56
C ALA A 278 -0.03 -17.31 7.43
N LEU A 279 -0.26 -17.85 6.23
CA LEU A 279 -0.56 -17.03 5.04
C LEU A 279 -1.90 -16.34 5.20
N ASP A 280 -1.86 -15.03 5.14
CA ASP A 280 -2.97 -14.09 5.17
C ASP A 280 -3.35 -13.64 3.75
N THR A 281 -2.34 -13.28 2.96
CA THR A 281 -2.51 -12.76 1.60
C THR A 281 -1.70 -13.56 0.59
N LEU A 282 -2.37 -14.02 -0.45
CA LEU A 282 -1.78 -14.67 -1.62
C LEU A 282 -2.25 -13.97 -2.89
N ASP A 283 -1.34 -13.28 -3.56
CA ASP A 283 -1.57 -12.68 -4.88
C ASP A 283 -0.69 -13.39 -5.93
N LEU A 284 -1.32 -14.13 -6.84
CA LEU A 284 -0.72 -14.74 -8.02
C LEU A 284 -1.33 -14.20 -9.32
N SER A 285 -2.11 -13.13 -9.23
CA SER A 285 -2.87 -12.56 -10.34
C SER A 285 -2.01 -12.11 -11.51
N TRP A 286 -2.62 -11.93 -12.68
CA TRP A 286 -1.94 -11.39 -13.86
C TRP A 286 -0.61 -12.07 -14.15
N ASN A 287 -0.65 -13.39 -14.28
CA ASN A 287 0.47 -14.25 -14.65
C ASN A 287 0.05 -15.22 -15.76
N ARG A 288 0.81 -16.29 -15.94
CA ARG A 288 0.51 -17.35 -16.91
C ARG A 288 0.44 -18.71 -16.23
N PHE A 289 -0.06 -18.75 -14.99
CA PHE A 289 -0.28 -20.01 -14.29
C PHE A 289 -1.38 -20.82 -14.96
N SER A 290 -1.23 -22.15 -14.99
CA SER A 290 -2.16 -23.05 -15.68
C SER A 290 -2.43 -24.32 -14.87
N GLY A 291 -3.43 -25.07 -15.29
CA GLY A 291 -3.88 -26.28 -14.61
C GLY A 291 -4.78 -25.97 -13.43
N VAL A 292 -4.97 -26.95 -12.55
CA VAL A 292 -5.91 -26.85 -11.43
C VAL A 292 -5.27 -26.17 -10.21
N VAL A 293 -6.08 -25.47 -9.43
CA VAL A 293 -5.66 -25.00 -8.10
C VAL A 293 -5.50 -26.20 -7.17
N PRO A 294 -4.36 -26.32 -6.46
CA PRO A 294 -4.11 -27.50 -5.62
C PRO A 294 -5.18 -27.73 -4.55
N LYS A 295 -5.57 -28.98 -4.32
CA LYS A 295 -6.50 -29.34 -3.23
C LYS A 295 -5.99 -28.91 -1.85
N SER A 296 -4.66 -28.84 -1.68
CA SER A 296 -4.01 -28.38 -0.45
C SER A 296 -4.40 -26.96 -0.03
N PHE A 297 -4.91 -26.12 -0.97
CA PHE A 297 -5.42 -24.77 -0.65
C PHE A 297 -6.55 -24.79 0.37
N GLY A 298 -7.32 -25.89 0.46
CA GLY A 298 -8.27 -26.12 1.56
C GLY A 298 -7.66 -26.00 2.96
N ASN A 299 -6.34 -26.16 3.08
CA ASN A 299 -5.61 -26.03 4.35
C ASN A 299 -5.20 -24.59 4.70
N LEU A 300 -5.40 -23.62 3.83
CA LEU A 300 -5.09 -22.19 4.04
C LEU A 300 -6.14 -21.53 4.94
N THR A 301 -6.23 -21.98 6.20
CA THR A 301 -7.32 -21.60 7.11
C THR A 301 -7.26 -20.17 7.63
N LYS A 302 -6.14 -19.45 7.38
CA LYS A 302 -5.93 -18.04 7.76
C LYS A 302 -5.90 -17.09 6.57
N ILE A 303 -6.19 -17.59 5.37
CA ILE A 303 -6.20 -16.72 4.20
C ILE A 303 -7.39 -15.76 4.27
N PHE A 304 -7.13 -14.45 4.22
CA PHE A 304 -8.11 -13.39 4.15
C PHE A 304 -8.21 -12.82 2.72
N ASN A 305 -7.08 -12.75 2.02
CA ASN A 305 -7.01 -12.17 0.67
C ASN A 305 -6.42 -13.19 -0.31
N LEU A 306 -7.23 -13.59 -1.29
CA LEU A 306 -6.82 -14.52 -2.34
C LEU A 306 -7.12 -13.94 -3.71
N ASP A 307 -6.07 -13.63 -4.48
CA ASP A 307 -6.17 -13.19 -5.86
C ASP A 307 -5.42 -14.15 -6.80
N LEU A 308 -6.18 -14.87 -7.61
CA LEU A 308 -5.69 -15.77 -8.66
C LEU A 308 -6.11 -15.30 -10.05
N SER A 309 -6.69 -14.10 -10.15
CA SER A 309 -7.31 -13.58 -11.37
C SER A 309 -6.32 -13.47 -12.54
N ASN A 310 -6.88 -13.45 -13.76
CA ASN A 310 -6.10 -13.21 -14.97
C ASN A 310 -4.92 -14.20 -15.15
N ASN A 311 -5.27 -15.48 -15.16
CA ASN A 311 -4.37 -16.62 -15.39
C ASN A 311 -5.04 -17.62 -16.35
N PHE A 312 -4.47 -18.81 -16.51
CA PHE A 312 -5.00 -19.92 -17.31
C PHE A 312 -5.40 -21.11 -16.42
N LEU A 313 -5.92 -20.82 -15.23
CA LEU A 313 -6.35 -21.85 -14.28
C LEU A 313 -7.68 -22.46 -14.73
N VAL A 314 -7.88 -23.73 -14.40
CA VAL A 314 -9.06 -24.50 -14.80
C VAL A 314 -9.63 -25.30 -13.63
N ASP A 315 -10.82 -25.85 -13.83
CA ASP A 315 -11.50 -26.71 -12.85
C ASP A 315 -10.72 -27.99 -12.50
N PRO A 316 -10.99 -28.54 -11.31
CA PRO A 316 -11.87 -28.02 -10.26
C PRO A 316 -11.17 -27.00 -9.36
N PHE A 317 -11.93 -25.97 -8.89
CA PHE A 317 -11.48 -25.13 -7.77
C PHE A 317 -11.70 -25.89 -6.45
N PRO A 318 -10.73 -25.91 -5.52
CA PRO A 318 -10.85 -26.70 -4.29
C PRO A 318 -11.86 -26.12 -3.30
N GLU A 319 -12.47 -26.96 -2.50
CA GLU A 319 -13.19 -26.56 -1.28
C GLU A 319 -12.20 -25.94 -0.31
N MET A 320 -12.53 -24.77 0.26
CA MET A 320 -11.67 -24.07 1.20
C MET A 320 -12.32 -24.03 2.59
N TYR A 321 -11.51 -24.32 3.63
CA TYR A 321 -11.98 -24.38 5.02
C TYR A 321 -11.54 -23.11 5.79
N VAL A 322 -11.82 -21.94 5.20
CA VAL A 322 -11.51 -20.64 5.77
C VAL A 322 -12.54 -20.23 6.83
N LYS A 323 -12.12 -19.56 7.88
CA LYS A 323 -13.02 -18.99 8.89
C LYS A 323 -13.78 -17.77 8.39
N GLY A 324 -13.18 -17.06 7.44
CA GLY A 324 -13.73 -15.92 6.74
C GLY A 324 -12.71 -15.46 5.70
N ILE A 325 -13.20 -15.03 4.54
CA ILE A 325 -12.40 -14.40 3.51
C ILE A 325 -12.84 -12.95 3.38
N GLU A 326 -11.91 -12.03 3.25
CA GLU A 326 -12.16 -10.60 3.08
C GLU A 326 -12.23 -10.21 1.61
N SER A 327 -11.29 -10.74 0.82
CA SER A 327 -11.22 -10.46 -0.62
C SER A 327 -10.92 -11.74 -1.40
N LEU A 328 -11.73 -12.00 -2.39
CA LEU A 328 -11.56 -13.10 -3.35
C LEU A 328 -11.65 -12.56 -4.78
N ASP A 329 -10.60 -12.80 -5.59
CA ASP A 329 -10.63 -12.57 -7.03
C ASP A 329 -10.16 -13.81 -7.78
N LEU A 330 -11.10 -14.45 -8.50
CA LEU A 330 -10.84 -15.59 -9.38
C LEU A 330 -11.07 -15.24 -10.85
N SER A 331 -11.38 -13.99 -11.15
CA SER A 331 -11.81 -13.51 -12.46
C SER A 331 -10.86 -13.87 -13.59
N ASN A 332 -11.40 -14.02 -14.78
CA ASN A 332 -10.62 -14.18 -16.01
C ASN A 332 -9.66 -15.39 -15.98
N ASN A 333 -10.21 -16.53 -15.63
CA ASN A 333 -9.58 -17.86 -15.72
C ASN A 333 -10.48 -18.80 -16.52
N GLY A 334 -10.13 -20.07 -16.62
CA GLY A 334 -10.95 -21.12 -17.24
C GLY A 334 -11.83 -21.86 -16.22
N PHE A 335 -12.30 -21.22 -15.17
CA PHE A 335 -13.18 -21.84 -14.18
C PHE A 335 -14.63 -21.94 -14.69
N HIS A 336 -15.33 -22.99 -14.24
CA HIS A 336 -16.76 -23.18 -14.41
C HIS A 336 -17.36 -23.59 -13.06
N LEU A 337 -17.51 -22.59 -12.19
CA LEU A 337 -17.90 -22.82 -10.79
C LEU A 337 -19.38 -23.18 -10.63
N ASP A 338 -20.21 -23.00 -11.67
CA ASP A 338 -21.68 -23.14 -11.69
C ASP A 338 -22.39 -22.26 -10.64
N VAL A 339 -21.98 -22.30 -9.40
CA VAL A 339 -22.51 -21.46 -8.30
C VAL A 339 -21.40 -20.79 -7.50
N ILE A 340 -21.74 -19.69 -6.83
CA ILE A 340 -20.81 -19.07 -5.87
C ILE A 340 -20.56 -20.06 -4.72
N PRO A 341 -19.30 -20.43 -4.41
CA PRO A 341 -19.00 -21.43 -3.41
C PRO A 341 -19.58 -21.10 -2.04
N LYS A 342 -20.08 -22.09 -1.32
CA LYS A 342 -20.74 -21.91 -0.03
C LYS A 342 -19.83 -21.25 1.02
N TRP A 343 -18.54 -21.61 1.04
CA TRP A 343 -17.57 -21.01 1.95
C TRP A 343 -17.38 -19.49 1.71
N VAL A 344 -17.64 -18.99 0.49
CA VAL A 344 -17.67 -17.56 0.16
C VAL A 344 -18.95 -16.91 0.70
N THR A 345 -20.11 -17.50 0.38
CA THR A 345 -21.42 -16.93 0.77
C THR A 345 -21.65 -16.95 2.28
N SER A 346 -20.93 -17.80 3.02
CA SER A 346 -20.99 -17.87 4.48
C SER A 346 -19.92 -17.02 5.19
N SER A 347 -19.02 -16.37 4.46
CA SER A 347 -18.02 -15.48 5.07
C SER A 347 -18.69 -14.28 5.74
N PRO A 348 -18.38 -14.00 7.02
CA PRO A 348 -18.97 -12.86 7.74
C PRO A 348 -18.27 -11.53 7.48
N ILE A 349 -17.13 -11.52 6.77
CA ILE A 349 -16.23 -10.37 6.65
C ILE A 349 -15.84 -10.03 5.20
N ILE A 350 -16.48 -10.65 4.22
CA ILE A 350 -16.13 -10.43 2.81
C ILE A 350 -16.56 -9.02 2.36
N TYR A 351 -15.61 -8.24 1.88
CA TYR A 351 -15.87 -6.92 1.32
C TYR A 351 -15.65 -6.87 -0.21
N SER A 352 -14.84 -7.76 -0.78
CA SER A 352 -14.56 -7.78 -2.21
C SER A 352 -14.73 -9.19 -2.78
N LEU A 353 -15.69 -9.34 -3.70
CA LEU A 353 -15.95 -10.58 -4.41
C LEU A 353 -15.91 -10.33 -5.91
N LYS A 354 -14.91 -10.89 -6.59
CA LYS A 354 -14.77 -10.78 -8.04
C LYS A 354 -14.66 -12.17 -8.67
N LEU A 355 -15.68 -12.50 -9.44
CA LEU A 355 -15.84 -13.79 -10.11
C LEU A 355 -16.22 -13.58 -11.59
N ALA A 356 -15.69 -12.54 -12.24
CA ALA A 356 -15.96 -12.28 -13.64
C ALA A 356 -15.43 -13.41 -14.52
N GLY A 357 -16.28 -13.93 -15.42
CA GLY A 357 -15.89 -14.99 -16.33
C GLY A 357 -15.59 -16.33 -15.66
N CYS A 358 -16.21 -16.63 -14.51
CA CYS A 358 -16.01 -17.88 -13.76
C CYS A 358 -17.08 -18.96 -14.04
N GLY A 359 -17.90 -18.81 -15.09
CA GLY A 359 -18.88 -19.79 -15.51
C GLY A 359 -20.05 -20.01 -14.54
N ILE A 360 -20.41 -19.00 -13.75
CA ILE A 360 -21.50 -19.08 -12.76
C ILE A 360 -22.84 -19.10 -13.47
N LYS A 361 -23.71 -20.08 -13.12
CA LYS A 361 -25.02 -20.33 -13.72
C LYS A 361 -26.13 -20.39 -12.67
N MET A 362 -26.24 -19.41 -11.83
CA MET A 362 -27.25 -19.37 -10.76
C MET A 362 -28.27 -18.26 -10.97
N LYS A 363 -29.40 -18.35 -10.27
CA LYS A 363 -30.30 -17.22 -10.10
C LYS A 363 -29.80 -16.36 -8.92
N LEU A 364 -29.70 -15.06 -9.13
CA LEU A 364 -29.24 -14.18 -8.09
C LEU A 364 -30.24 -14.05 -6.94
N ASP A 365 -31.52 -14.28 -7.21
CA ASP A 365 -32.58 -14.38 -6.19
C ASP A 365 -32.31 -15.48 -5.15
N ASP A 366 -31.57 -16.54 -5.54
CA ASP A 366 -31.24 -17.68 -4.67
C ASP A 366 -29.98 -17.41 -3.83
N TRP A 367 -29.21 -16.37 -4.17
CA TRP A 367 -28.02 -15.99 -3.41
C TRP A 367 -28.40 -15.18 -2.16
N LYS A 368 -28.32 -15.84 -1.01
CA LYS A 368 -28.62 -15.24 0.29
C LYS A 368 -27.40 -15.29 1.17
N PRO A 369 -26.46 -14.34 1.00
CA PRO A 369 -25.28 -14.30 1.85
C PRO A 369 -25.70 -14.07 3.31
N SER A 370 -24.97 -14.71 4.23
CA SER A 370 -25.26 -14.64 5.67
C SER A 370 -25.13 -13.20 6.21
N GLN A 371 -24.30 -12.41 5.56
CA GLN A 371 -24.11 -10.98 5.87
C GLN A 371 -23.97 -10.20 4.57
N THR A 372 -24.61 -9.06 4.48
CA THR A 372 -24.57 -8.17 3.31
C THR A 372 -23.89 -6.83 3.60
N TYR A 373 -23.64 -6.53 4.86
CA TYR A 373 -23.17 -5.20 5.29
C TYR A 373 -21.77 -4.82 4.82
N PHE A 374 -20.92 -5.80 4.52
CA PHE A 374 -19.49 -5.53 4.29
C PHE A 374 -19.10 -5.54 2.81
N TYR A 375 -20.01 -5.82 1.88
CA TYR A 375 -19.66 -5.79 0.46
C TYR A 375 -19.44 -4.36 -0.02
N ASP A 376 -18.17 -4.06 -0.36
CA ASP A 376 -17.80 -2.84 -1.08
C ASP A 376 -17.81 -3.08 -2.59
N TYR A 377 -17.40 -4.26 -3.04
CA TYR A 377 -17.24 -4.58 -4.44
C TYR A 377 -17.77 -5.98 -4.77
N ILE A 378 -18.63 -6.06 -5.79
CA ILE A 378 -19.12 -7.31 -6.36
C ILE A 378 -18.95 -7.26 -7.88
N ASP A 379 -18.18 -8.17 -8.45
CA ASP A 379 -18.06 -8.35 -9.90
C ASP A 379 -18.44 -9.77 -10.31
N LEU A 380 -19.55 -9.88 -11.04
CA LEU A 380 -20.08 -11.12 -11.62
C LEU A 380 -20.14 -11.04 -13.16
N SER A 381 -19.43 -10.10 -13.78
CA SER A 381 -19.49 -9.87 -15.24
C SER A 381 -19.12 -11.11 -16.04
N GLY A 382 -19.70 -11.24 -17.24
CA GLY A 382 -19.34 -12.31 -18.18
C GLY A 382 -19.67 -13.72 -17.71
N ASN A 383 -20.73 -13.89 -16.92
CA ASN A 383 -21.22 -15.18 -16.45
C ASN A 383 -22.57 -15.54 -17.10
N GLN A 384 -23.29 -16.52 -16.56
CA GLN A 384 -24.65 -16.90 -16.94
C GLN A 384 -25.63 -16.69 -15.76
N VAL A 385 -25.37 -15.64 -14.96
CA VAL A 385 -26.21 -15.30 -13.83
C VAL A 385 -27.55 -14.74 -14.31
N SER A 386 -28.65 -15.20 -13.73
CA SER A 386 -30.01 -14.80 -14.09
C SER A 386 -30.76 -14.24 -12.86
N GLY A 387 -32.05 -13.90 -13.06
CA GLY A 387 -32.90 -13.38 -11.97
C GLY A 387 -32.67 -11.92 -11.66
N SER A 388 -32.92 -11.52 -10.40
CA SER A 388 -32.90 -10.14 -9.96
C SER A 388 -31.84 -9.88 -8.87
N PRO A 389 -31.01 -8.83 -8.99
CA PRO A 389 -30.08 -8.41 -7.94
C PRO A 389 -30.73 -7.55 -6.86
N ILE A 390 -32.00 -7.20 -6.97
CA ILE A 390 -32.64 -6.16 -6.15
C ILE A 390 -32.57 -6.49 -4.66
N GLU A 391 -32.88 -7.73 -4.28
CA GLU A 391 -32.84 -8.12 -2.87
C GLU A 391 -31.42 -8.01 -2.30
N LEU A 392 -30.41 -8.45 -3.03
CA LEU A 392 -29.02 -8.32 -2.65
C LEU A 392 -28.61 -6.86 -2.52
N LEU A 393 -28.83 -6.06 -3.56
CA LEU A 393 -28.39 -4.66 -3.61
C LEU A 393 -29.13 -3.78 -2.59
N ASN A 394 -30.37 -4.07 -2.28
CA ASN A 394 -31.12 -3.33 -1.27
C ASN A 394 -30.65 -3.60 0.19
N ARG A 395 -29.87 -4.65 0.38
CA ARG A 395 -29.30 -5.06 1.67
C ARG A 395 -27.83 -4.66 1.86
N THR A 396 -27.17 -4.13 0.83
CA THR A 396 -25.74 -3.76 0.84
C THR A 396 -25.58 -2.25 1.01
N ASP A 397 -25.62 -1.76 2.26
CA ASP A 397 -25.57 -0.31 2.54
C ASP A 397 -24.22 0.36 2.24
N TYR A 398 -23.13 -0.39 2.15
CA TYR A 398 -21.77 0.10 1.93
C TYR A 398 -21.23 -0.15 0.52
N LEU A 399 -22.02 -0.76 -0.35
CA LEU A 399 -21.58 -1.12 -1.70
C LEU A 399 -21.09 0.10 -2.48
N VAL A 400 -19.87 0.01 -3.01
CA VAL A 400 -19.21 1.04 -3.83
C VAL A 400 -19.28 0.68 -5.32
N GLY A 401 -19.13 -0.59 -5.67
CA GLY A 401 -19.16 -1.07 -7.05
C GLY A 401 -19.92 -2.37 -7.25
N PHE A 402 -20.79 -2.40 -8.26
CA PHE A 402 -21.47 -3.60 -8.72
C PHE A 402 -21.34 -3.73 -10.24
N TRP A 403 -20.66 -4.79 -10.66
CA TRP A 403 -20.49 -5.12 -12.07
C TRP A 403 -21.09 -6.50 -12.36
N ALA A 404 -22.02 -6.53 -13.30
CA ALA A 404 -22.68 -7.76 -13.72
C ALA A 404 -22.98 -7.72 -15.22
N SER A 405 -22.11 -7.07 -15.99
CA SER A 405 -22.25 -6.98 -17.45
C SER A 405 -22.21 -8.37 -18.11
N GLY A 406 -22.92 -8.56 -19.23
CA GLY A 406 -22.86 -9.80 -20.01
C GLY A 406 -23.42 -11.01 -19.26
N ASN A 407 -24.62 -10.86 -18.69
CA ASN A 407 -25.36 -11.90 -17.97
C ASN A 407 -26.81 -12.02 -18.47
N GLY A 408 -27.65 -12.76 -17.76
CA GLY A 408 -29.08 -12.94 -18.01
C GLY A 408 -29.98 -12.29 -16.94
N LEU A 409 -29.52 -11.20 -16.29
CA LEU A 409 -30.28 -10.52 -15.24
C LEU A 409 -31.54 -9.88 -15.81
N ARG A 410 -32.70 -10.18 -15.21
CA ARG A 410 -34.00 -9.68 -15.63
C ARG A 410 -34.78 -9.10 -14.47
N PHE A 411 -34.91 -7.79 -14.44
CA PHE A 411 -35.65 -7.07 -13.39
C PHE A 411 -36.05 -5.68 -13.89
N ASN A 412 -37.00 -5.04 -13.19
CA ASN A 412 -37.38 -3.66 -13.45
C ASN A 412 -36.36 -2.71 -12.79
N MET A 413 -35.68 -1.89 -13.61
CA MET A 413 -34.67 -0.94 -13.14
C MET A 413 -35.22 0.11 -12.16
N GLU A 414 -36.50 0.47 -12.27
CA GLU A 414 -37.16 1.42 -11.37
C GLU A 414 -37.22 0.91 -9.91
N SER A 415 -37.16 -0.42 -9.71
CA SER A 415 -37.17 -1.05 -8.39
C SER A 415 -35.79 -1.05 -7.70
N LEU A 416 -34.72 -0.64 -8.42
CA LEU A 416 -33.39 -0.61 -7.87
C LEU A 416 -33.18 0.62 -6.97
N ARG A 417 -32.88 0.37 -5.70
CA ARG A 417 -32.44 1.41 -4.78
C ARG A 417 -30.94 1.66 -4.97
N ILE A 418 -30.58 2.85 -5.45
CA ILE A 418 -29.19 3.30 -5.54
C ILE A 418 -28.78 3.91 -4.21
N VAL A 419 -27.96 3.19 -3.44
CA VAL A 419 -27.43 3.67 -2.14
C VAL A 419 -26.38 4.75 -2.37
N LYS A 420 -26.19 5.65 -1.39
CA LYS A 420 -25.27 6.81 -1.51
C LYS A 420 -23.81 6.43 -1.71
N THR A 421 -23.41 5.28 -1.22
CA THR A 421 -22.04 4.76 -1.33
C THR A 421 -21.75 4.19 -2.72
N LEU A 422 -22.76 3.74 -3.46
CA LEU A 422 -22.58 3.18 -4.80
C LEU A 422 -22.05 4.26 -5.74
N LYS A 423 -20.90 3.96 -6.36
CA LYS A 423 -20.21 4.84 -7.32
C LYS A 423 -20.19 4.23 -8.72
N ASP A 424 -20.01 2.95 -8.82
CA ASP A 424 -19.83 2.23 -10.08
C ASP A 424 -20.94 1.18 -10.25
N LEU A 425 -21.70 1.26 -11.34
CA LEU A 425 -22.77 0.31 -11.69
C LEU A 425 -22.69 -0.05 -13.17
N ASP A 426 -22.38 -1.32 -13.48
CA ASP A 426 -22.41 -1.84 -14.84
C ASP A 426 -23.37 -3.04 -14.93
N LEU A 427 -24.49 -2.83 -15.61
CA LEU A 427 -25.51 -3.82 -15.91
C LEU A 427 -25.67 -4.04 -17.42
N SER A 428 -24.68 -3.61 -18.22
CA SER A 428 -24.74 -3.73 -19.68
C SER A 428 -24.89 -5.18 -20.14
N ARG A 429 -25.49 -5.36 -21.31
CA ARG A 429 -25.69 -6.71 -21.94
C ARG A 429 -26.39 -7.68 -21.01
N ASN A 430 -27.60 -7.29 -20.56
CA ASN A 430 -28.50 -8.07 -19.74
C ASN A 430 -29.94 -8.01 -20.32
N LEU A 431 -30.93 -8.39 -19.53
CA LEU A 431 -32.36 -8.36 -19.90
C LEU A 431 -33.12 -7.36 -18.99
N VAL A 432 -32.45 -6.31 -18.51
CA VAL A 432 -33.01 -5.30 -17.61
C VAL A 432 -34.03 -4.45 -18.36
N PHE A 433 -35.20 -4.20 -17.76
CA PHE A 433 -36.29 -3.44 -18.37
C PHE A 433 -36.78 -2.31 -17.45
N GLY A 434 -37.77 -1.53 -17.93
CA GLY A 434 -38.31 -0.39 -17.20
C GLY A 434 -37.60 0.91 -17.56
N LYS A 435 -37.65 1.89 -16.67
CA LYS A 435 -37.04 3.20 -16.87
C LYS A 435 -35.75 3.35 -16.09
N VAL A 436 -34.86 4.18 -16.59
CA VAL A 436 -33.64 4.58 -15.86
C VAL A 436 -34.05 5.51 -14.71
N PRO A 437 -33.70 5.17 -13.43
CA PRO A 437 -34.09 6.00 -12.29
C PRO A 437 -33.25 7.29 -12.21
N GLN A 438 -33.86 8.37 -11.65
CA GLN A 438 -33.18 9.67 -11.46
C GLN A 438 -31.91 9.56 -10.59
N ALA A 439 -31.87 8.62 -9.67
CA ALA A 439 -30.78 8.46 -8.71
C ALA A 439 -29.41 8.09 -9.34
N ILE A 440 -29.35 7.78 -10.64
CA ILE A 440 -28.08 7.52 -11.33
C ILE A 440 -27.13 8.72 -11.31
N SER A 441 -27.65 9.95 -11.14
CA SER A 441 -26.83 11.17 -11.09
C SER A 441 -25.79 11.18 -9.96
N GLY A 442 -25.92 10.30 -8.96
CA GLY A 442 -24.94 10.14 -7.86
C GLY A 442 -23.78 9.19 -8.17
N LEU A 443 -23.85 8.48 -9.30
CA LEU A 443 -22.83 7.51 -9.70
C LEU A 443 -21.64 8.21 -10.39
N GLN A 444 -20.45 7.57 -10.33
CA GLN A 444 -19.25 8.01 -11.06
C GLN A 444 -19.10 7.26 -12.38
N LYS A 445 -19.49 5.98 -12.41
CA LYS A 445 -19.52 5.16 -13.61
C LYS A 445 -20.86 4.45 -13.71
N PHE A 446 -21.46 4.51 -14.88
CA PHE A 446 -22.74 3.91 -15.14
C PHE A 446 -22.80 3.36 -16.56
N ASN A 447 -23.30 2.12 -16.70
CA ASN A 447 -23.50 1.49 -18.00
C ASN A 447 -24.70 0.51 -17.94
N VAL A 448 -25.70 0.79 -18.77
CA VAL A 448 -26.90 -0.07 -18.96
C VAL A 448 -27.15 -0.35 -20.44
N SER A 449 -26.12 -0.19 -21.28
CA SER A 449 -26.22 -0.46 -22.70
C SER A 449 -26.62 -1.91 -23.00
N HIS A 450 -27.28 -2.14 -24.13
CA HIS A 450 -27.70 -3.47 -24.56
C HIS A 450 -28.60 -4.19 -23.53
N ASN A 451 -29.75 -3.58 -23.24
CA ASN A 451 -30.81 -4.08 -22.37
C ASN A 451 -32.19 -3.82 -23.01
N HIS A 452 -33.26 -3.94 -22.24
CA HIS A 452 -34.65 -3.70 -22.66
C HIS A 452 -35.27 -2.46 -21.98
N LEU A 453 -34.44 -1.46 -21.69
CA LEU A 453 -34.91 -0.22 -21.06
C LEU A 453 -35.65 0.68 -22.04
N CYS A 454 -36.62 1.42 -21.51
CA CYS A 454 -37.47 2.28 -22.31
C CYS A 454 -37.83 3.58 -21.56
N GLY A 455 -38.04 4.66 -22.29
CA GLY A 455 -38.46 5.93 -21.76
C GLY A 455 -37.37 7.01 -21.83
N ARG A 456 -37.69 8.16 -21.22
CA ARG A 456 -36.78 9.30 -21.23
C ARG A 456 -35.63 9.09 -20.23
N ILE A 457 -34.41 9.31 -20.71
CA ILE A 457 -33.22 9.30 -19.87
C ILE A 457 -33.26 10.52 -18.93
N PRO A 458 -33.02 10.35 -17.62
CA PRO A 458 -32.88 11.47 -16.69
C PRO A 458 -31.67 12.35 -17.06
N ALA A 459 -31.65 13.61 -16.60
CA ALA A 459 -30.51 14.50 -16.80
C ALA A 459 -29.23 13.84 -16.22
N THR A 460 -28.18 13.76 -17.04
CA THR A 460 -26.97 13.03 -16.71
C THR A 460 -25.78 13.49 -17.57
N ASP A 461 -24.56 13.34 -17.03
CA ASP A 461 -23.29 13.58 -17.73
C ASP A 461 -22.69 12.29 -18.34
N PHE A 462 -23.35 11.15 -18.21
CA PHE A 462 -22.86 9.89 -18.78
C PHE A 462 -22.95 9.93 -20.33
N PRO A 463 -21.96 9.32 -21.01
CA PRO A 463 -21.92 9.34 -22.46
C PRO A 463 -23.07 8.51 -23.08
N ALA A 464 -23.43 8.80 -24.33
CA ALA A 464 -24.46 8.06 -25.08
C ALA A 464 -24.17 6.54 -25.10
N SER A 465 -22.91 6.12 -25.12
CA SER A 465 -22.51 4.70 -25.11
C SER A 465 -23.03 3.94 -23.90
N ALA A 466 -23.27 4.58 -22.78
CA ALA A 466 -23.81 3.97 -21.58
C ALA A 466 -25.28 3.52 -21.72
N PHE A 467 -25.99 4.01 -22.75
CA PHE A 467 -27.43 3.81 -22.95
C PHE A 467 -27.78 3.15 -24.28
N LEU A 468 -26.81 3.01 -25.20
CA LEU A 468 -27.04 2.43 -26.53
C LEU A 468 -27.56 0.98 -26.48
N GLY A 469 -28.27 0.56 -27.52
CA GLY A 469 -28.73 -0.84 -27.64
C GLY A 469 -29.88 -1.21 -26.70
N ASN A 470 -30.66 -0.23 -26.24
CA ASN A 470 -31.90 -0.45 -25.50
C ASN A 470 -33.12 -0.28 -26.44
N ASP A 471 -34.28 -0.80 -26.04
CA ASP A 471 -35.45 -0.87 -26.89
C ASP A 471 -36.00 0.52 -27.29
N CYS A 472 -36.15 1.43 -26.34
CA CYS A 472 -36.80 2.72 -26.58
C CYS A 472 -36.35 3.82 -25.63
N LEU A 473 -35.07 3.83 -25.21
CA LEU A 473 -34.50 4.97 -24.49
C LEU A 473 -34.37 6.19 -25.41
N CYS A 474 -34.69 7.35 -24.92
CA CYS A 474 -34.64 8.60 -25.67
C CYS A 474 -34.36 9.82 -24.77
N GLY A 475 -34.03 10.97 -25.39
CA GLY A 475 -33.59 12.17 -24.69
C GLY A 475 -32.07 12.19 -24.47
N SER A 476 -31.51 13.40 -24.22
CA SER A 476 -30.06 13.56 -24.02
C SER A 476 -29.49 12.51 -23.06
N PRO A 477 -28.35 11.85 -23.39
CA PRO A 477 -27.46 12.06 -24.53
C PRO A 477 -27.86 11.33 -25.83
N LEU A 478 -29.00 10.63 -25.85
CA LEU A 478 -29.56 10.00 -27.07
C LEU A 478 -30.46 10.97 -27.86
N ALA A 479 -31.03 10.49 -28.95
CA ALA A 479 -31.97 11.24 -29.79
C ALA A 479 -33.22 11.70 -28.99
N PRO A 480 -33.85 12.81 -29.33
CA PRO A 480 -35.08 13.27 -28.67
C PRO A 480 -36.20 12.22 -28.70
N CYS A 481 -37.01 12.18 -27.64
CA CYS A 481 -38.16 11.30 -27.60
C CYS A 481 -39.18 11.67 -28.69
N LYS A 482 -39.65 10.66 -29.44
CA LYS A 482 -40.72 10.88 -30.43
C LYS A 482 -42.00 11.23 -29.68
N VAL A 483 -42.59 12.36 -30.02
CA VAL A 483 -43.92 12.72 -29.58
C VAL A 483 -44.90 12.05 -30.55
N TYR A 484 -45.52 10.98 -30.13
CA TYR A 484 -46.71 10.48 -30.88
C TYR A 484 -47.85 11.45 -30.59
N LYS A 485 -48.30 12.18 -31.64
CA LYS A 485 -49.50 12.98 -31.63
C LYS A 485 -50.73 12.06 -31.62
#